data_daa728dcc7104e38838ee253674e30dd
#
_entry.id   daa728dcc7104e38838ee253674e30dd
#
_cell.length_a   1.000
_cell.length_b   1.000
_cell.length_c   1.000
_cell.angle_alpha   90.00
_cell.angle_beta   90.00
_cell.angle_gamma   90.00
#
_symmetry.space_group_name_H-M   'P 1'
#
loop_
_entity.id
_entity.type
_entity.pdbx_description
1 polymer ?
#
loop_
_entity_poly.entity_id
_entity_poly.type
_entity_poly.pdbx_seq_one_letter_code
_entity_poly.pdbx_strand_id
1 'polypeptide(L)'
;MSHTPTTQSNTNASGAAAKPTLTGVRIRQRKGQAKATAKFEPETFRDSLLLHLALVATPPTTNDLVAKLVQAGTTLEYLKYSEQLFELLFVGGLLQPGGAYLDDKRSPFYILQPAGGELGDWPPVKGIVETLQRVIQRYRYLQRPLEESFLPDLLGYLAKWDADQRAKLAEAIAMLVIELQIAPKALTSLAKDHVVKDQVGLDFLTKFFRVYLARQSIDHLAATIRRSGLRDILTVFPVQIRDRAHLDAHFKKEGLPQIIDWYAKVALSEIKEETISAVSRMINDEDSNQQIVEHLKAQQAERPAPEADLCEWIFLGWMKAFDWTARADQLDANVVAFVNRLAPTLEPFCNGAKAEVGIINAVQVFCYQDTRILKAFPQILKVFYNTDIVSDQAIIYWHQKGAKPQGKQHFLKVTQALVDFLEEESDEDDE
;
A
#
# COMPACT_ATOMS: atom_id res chain seq x y z
N MET A 1 34.86 44.05 -74.67
CA MET A 1 35.19 42.69 -75.28
C MET A 1 35.17 41.72 -74.18
N SER A 2 34.60 40.56 -74.39
CA SER A 2 34.50 39.37 -73.57
C SER A 2 33.22 39.24 -72.74
N HIS A 3 32.35 38.46 -73.28
CA HIS A 3 31.14 37.95 -72.65
C HIS A 3 31.47 36.74 -71.71
N THR A 4 30.84 36.75 -70.56
CA THR A 4 30.85 35.55 -69.70
C THR A 4 29.41 35.06 -69.54
N PRO A 5 29.07 33.82 -69.81
CA PRO A 5 27.71 33.31 -69.63
C PRO A 5 27.48 32.85 -68.21
N THR A 6 26.33 33.26 -67.68
CA THR A 6 25.81 32.90 -66.38
C THR A 6 25.31 31.47 -66.36
N THR A 7 25.82 30.64 -65.49
CA THR A 7 25.36 29.26 -65.27
C THR A 7 24.18 29.29 -64.31
N GLN A 8 23.00 28.84 -64.76
CA GLN A 8 21.84 28.57 -63.91
C GLN A 8 22.03 27.28 -63.13
N SER A 9 21.98 27.35 -61.81
CA SER A 9 21.91 26.19 -60.91
C SER A 9 20.46 25.73 -60.79
N ASN A 10 20.20 24.51 -61.28
CA ASN A 10 18.96 23.79 -61.13
C ASN A 10 18.92 23.24 -59.70
N THR A 11 18.03 23.78 -58.88
CA THR A 11 17.66 23.16 -57.59
C THR A 11 16.47 22.26 -57.81
N ASN A 12 16.72 20.96 -57.75
CA ASN A 12 15.68 19.94 -57.70
C ASN A 12 14.87 20.08 -56.40
N ALA A 13 13.65 20.60 -56.53
CA ALA A 13 12.63 20.50 -55.51
C ALA A 13 11.99 19.10 -55.59
N SER A 14 12.24 18.28 -54.54
CA SER A 14 11.54 17.03 -54.34
C SER A 14 10.05 17.32 -54.12
N GLY A 15 9.22 16.99 -55.10
CA GLY A 15 7.76 17.06 -55.04
C GLY A 15 7.21 16.10 -53.99
N ALA A 16 6.71 16.67 -52.90
CA ALA A 16 5.82 15.92 -52.01
C ALA A 16 4.53 15.66 -52.79
N ALA A 17 4.21 14.36 -52.99
CA ALA A 17 2.99 13.91 -53.66
C ALA A 17 1.77 14.52 -52.93
N ALA A 18 1.03 15.36 -53.59
CA ALA A 18 -0.22 15.92 -53.09
C ALA A 18 -1.20 14.74 -52.83
N LYS A 19 -1.73 14.68 -51.61
CA LYS A 19 -2.79 13.74 -51.25
C LYS A 19 -4.00 13.99 -52.14
N PRO A 20 -4.62 12.94 -52.69
CA PRO A 20 -5.77 13.11 -53.57
C PRO A 20 -6.92 13.77 -52.82
N THR A 21 -7.33 14.95 -53.28
CA THR A 21 -8.52 15.66 -52.81
C THR A 21 -9.74 15.04 -53.47
N LEU A 22 -10.63 14.44 -52.69
CA LEU A 22 -11.95 13.98 -53.11
C LEU A 22 -12.84 15.22 -53.32
N THR A 23 -12.76 15.82 -54.48
CA THR A 23 -13.71 16.88 -54.94
C THR A 23 -15.04 16.23 -55.24
N GLY A 24 -16.06 16.54 -54.44
CA GLY A 24 -17.46 16.17 -54.72
C GLY A 24 -18.16 15.27 -53.73
N VAL A 25 -17.49 14.70 -52.75
CA VAL A 25 -18.14 13.88 -51.70
C VAL A 25 -18.30 14.72 -50.42
N ARG A 26 -19.55 15.04 -50.05
CA ARG A 26 -19.86 15.58 -48.71
C ARG A 26 -19.55 14.48 -47.68
N ILE A 27 -18.40 14.59 -47.01
CA ILE A 27 -18.07 13.72 -45.90
C ILE A 27 -19.06 14.04 -44.77
N ARG A 28 -20.01 13.14 -44.49
CA ARG A 28 -20.84 13.23 -43.29
C ARG A 28 -19.91 13.06 -42.09
N GLN A 29 -19.82 14.08 -41.22
CA GLN A 29 -19.14 13.94 -39.93
C GLN A 29 -19.67 12.70 -39.20
N ARG A 30 -18.76 11.85 -38.76
CA ARG A 30 -19.13 10.68 -37.92
C ARG A 30 -19.86 11.19 -36.70
N LYS A 31 -20.96 10.52 -36.29
CA LYS A 31 -21.74 10.86 -35.07
C LYS A 31 -20.89 11.12 -33.83
N GLY A 32 -19.73 10.43 -33.66
CA GLY A 32 -18.78 10.64 -32.60
C GLY A 32 -18.04 11.98 -32.64
N GLN A 33 -17.79 12.53 -33.83
CA GLN A 33 -17.11 13.81 -34.00
C GLN A 33 -18.03 14.99 -33.68
N ALA A 34 -19.31 14.89 -34.00
CA ALA A 34 -20.34 15.86 -33.63
C ALA A 34 -20.56 15.89 -32.09
N LYS A 35 -20.46 14.73 -31.42
CA LYS A 35 -20.56 14.63 -29.96
C LYS A 35 -19.33 15.24 -29.22
N ALA A 36 -18.13 15.10 -29.79
CA ALA A 36 -16.90 15.68 -29.23
C ALA A 36 -16.85 17.21 -29.30
N THR A 37 -17.62 17.83 -30.20
CA THR A 37 -17.73 19.28 -30.38
C THR A 37 -18.93 19.89 -29.66
N ALA A 38 -19.80 19.08 -29.04
CA ALA A 38 -20.90 19.59 -28.25
C ALA A 38 -20.42 20.37 -27.04
N LYS A 39 -21.02 21.54 -26.79
CA LYS A 39 -20.69 22.42 -25.65
C LYS A 39 -20.86 21.65 -24.33
N PHE A 40 -19.93 21.91 -23.39
CA PHE A 40 -20.04 21.37 -22.03
C PHE A 40 -21.07 22.18 -21.25
N GLU A 41 -22.17 21.56 -20.84
CA GLU A 41 -23.31 22.20 -20.16
C GLU A 41 -23.73 21.37 -18.94
N PRO A 42 -23.00 21.48 -17.82
CA PRO A 42 -23.25 20.65 -16.62
C PRO A 42 -24.63 20.90 -15.99
N GLU A 43 -25.13 22.14 -16.04
CA GLU A 43 -26.44 22.49 -15.50
C GLU A 43 -27.57 21.84 -16.32
N THR A 44 -27.48 21.80 -17.65
CA THR A 44 -28.42 21.13 -18.52
C THR A 44 -28.44 19.62 -18.27
N PHE A 45 -27.25 19.01 -18.05
CA PHE A 45 -27.13 17.61 -17.68
C PHE A 45 -27.83 17.35 -16.33
N ARG A 46 -27.53 18.15 -15.31
CA ARG A 46 -28.15 18.06 -13.99
C ARG A 46 -29.68 18.13 -14.10
N ASP A 47 -30.20 19.19 -14.74
CA ASP A 47 -31.63 19.41 -14.82
C ASP A 47 -32.35 18.25 -15.54
N SER A 48 -31.74 17.70 -16.57
CA SER A 48 -32.24 16.50 -17.27
C SER A 48 -32.20 15.26 -16.37
N LEU A 49 -31.13 15.05 -15.60
CA LEU A 49 -31.02 13.92 -14.66
C LEU A 49 -32.05 14.04 -13.52
N LEU A 50 -32.23 15.23 -12.96
CA LEU A 50 -33.24 15.48 -11.91
C LEU A 50 -34.66 15.15 -12.37
N LEU A 51 -35.02 15.41 -13.63
CA LEU A 51 -36.32 15.01 -14.17
C LEU A 51 -36.50 13.49 -14.18
N HIS A 52 -35.45 12.71 -14.46
CA HIS A 52 -35.51 11.25 -14.34
C HIS A 52 -35.66 10.79 -12.90
N LEU A 53 -34.90 11.39 -11.97
CA LEU A 53 -34.93 11.05 -10.54
C LEU A 53 -36.25 11.41 -9.86
N ALA A 54 -36.91 12.49 -10.28
CA ALA A 54 -38.23 12.88 -9.78
C ALA A 54 -39.35 11.85 -10.08
N LEU A 55 -39.09 10.93 -11.02
CA LEU A 55 -40.03 9.84 -11.35
C LEU A 55 -39.82 8.57 -10.49
N VAL A 56 -38.89 8.59 -9.54
CA VAL A 56 -38.70 7.51 -8.58
C VAL A 56 -39.76 7.63 -7.49
N ALA A 57 -40.38 6.52 -7.11
CA ALA A 57 -41.37 6.49 -6.06
C ALA A 57 -40.77 6.85 -4.68
N THR A 58 -41.55 7.39 -3.78
CA THR A 58 -41.17 7.69 -2.40
C THR A 58 -42.03 6.86 -1.44
N PRO A 59 -41.44 6.00 -0.57
CA PRO A 59 -40.02 5.76 -0.38
C PRO A 59 -39.37 5.02 -1.59
N PRO A 60 -38.11 5.33 -1.92
CA PRO A 60 -37.45 4.74 -3.07
C PRO A 60 -37.04 3.29 -2.81
N THR A 61 -36.92 2.49 -3.88
CA THR A 61 -36.17 1.24 -3.84
C THR A 61 -34.86 1.38 -4.64
N THR A 62 -33.83 0.61 -4.26
CA THR A 62 -32.57 0.58 -5.02
C THR A 62 -32.83 0.16 -6.49
N ASN A 63 -33.79 -0.76 -6.74
CA ASN A 63 -34.13 -1.20 -8.07
C ASN A 63 -34.74 -0.07 -8.94
N ASP A 64 -35.64 0.71 -8.38
CA ASP A 64 -36.28 1.83 -9.09
C ASP A 64 -35.25 2.91 -9.44
N LEU A 65 -34.36 3.23 -8.48
CA LEU A 65 -33.32 4.22 -8.68
C LEU A 65 -32.31 3.76 -9.77
N VAL A 66 -31.89 2.51 -9.74
CA VAL A 66 -31.05 1.91 -10.80
C VAL A 66 -31.74 1.95 -12.16
N ALA A 67 -33.01 1.57 -12.22
CA ALA A 67 -33.76 1.56 -13.47
C ALA A 67 -33.85 2.97 -14.10
N LYS A 68 -34.11 3.99 -13.28
CA LYS A 68 -34.16 5.38 -13.75
C LYS A 68 -32.80 5.91 -14.18
N LEU A 69 -31.73 5.60 -13.45
CA LEU A 69 -30.37 5.99 -13.85
C LEU A 69 -29.92 5.26 -15.13
N VAL A 70 -30.25 3.99 -15.28
CA VAL A 70 -29.97 3.25 -16.53
C VAL A 70 -30.76 3.83 -17.70
N GLN A 71 -32.05 4.17 -17.48
CA GLN A 71 -32.87 4.83 -18.50
C GLN A 71 -32.29 6.20 -18.90
N ALA A 72 -31.90 7.02 -17.92
CA ALA A 72 -31.26 8.32 -18.16
C ALA A 72 -29.93 8.18 -18.94
N GLY A 73 -29.12 7.17 -18.63
CA GLY A 73 -27.86 6.89 -19.31
C GLY A 73 -28.00 6.50 -20.80
N THR A 74 -29.21 6.20 -21.30
CA THR A 74 -29.43 5.99 -22.72
C THR A 74 -29.45 7.28 -23.54
N THR A 75 -29.77 8.39 -22.90
CA THR A 75 -29.92 9.73 -23.50
C THR A 75 -28.84 10.71 -23.03
N LEU A 76 -28.44 10.60 -21.75
CA LEU A 76 -27.42 11.46 -21.14
C LEU A 76 -26.02 10.87 -21.32
N GLU A 77 -25.06 11.74 -21.59
CA GLU A 77 -23.67 11.35 -21.87
C GLU A 77 -22.87 11.18 -20.55
N TYR A 78 -23.09 10.10 -19.80
CA TYR A 78 -22.45 9.84 -18.52
C TYR A 78 -20.91 9.87 -18.55
N LEU A 79 -20.28 9.50 -19.68
CA LEU A 79 -18.83 9.62 -19.81
C LEU A 79 -18.35 11.06 -19.79
N LYS A 80 -19.08 11.96 -20.44
CA LYS A 80 -18.76 13.39 -20.53
C LYS A 80 -19.05 14.12 -19.22
N TYR A 81 -20.09 13.70 -18.51
CA TYR A 81 -20.61 14.34 -17.30
C TYR A 81 -20.48 13.42 -16.07
N SER A 82 -19.42 12.58 -16.02
CA SER A 82 -19.25 11.62 -14.94
C SER A 82 -19.09 12.28 -13.57
N GLU A 83 -18.37 13.40 -13.50
CA GLU A 83 -18.20 14.18 -12.25
C GLU A 83 -19.55 14.72 -11.75
N GLN A 84 -20.34 15.33 -12.65
CA GLN A 84 -21.66 15.87 -12.29
C GLN A 84 -22.64 14.77 -11.85
N LEU A 85 -22.56 13.61 -12.47
CA LEU A 85 -23.33 12.44 -12.02
C LEU A 85 -22.98 12.06 -10.58
N PHE A 86 -21.69 12.00 -10.26
CA PHE A 86 -21.25 11.67 -8.91
C PHE A 86 -21.54 12.79 -7.90
N GLU A 87 -21.37 14.05 -8.27
CA GLU A 87 -21.76 15.20 -7.43
C GLU A 87 -23.25 15.08 -7.03
N LEU A 88 -24.14 14.79 -7.96
CA LEU A 88 -25.55 14.66 -7.69
C LEU A 88 -25.90 13.46 -6.80
N LEU A 89 -25.15 12.35 -6.90
CA LEU A 89 -25.40 11.15 -6.09
C LEU A 89 -24.67 11.17 -4.74
N PHE A 90 -23.54 11.86 -4.60
CA PHE A 90 -22.83 11.97 -3.33
C PHE A 90 -23.29 13.15 -2.49
N VAL A 91 -23.26 14.34 -3.06
CA VAL A 91 -23.49 15.60 -2.32
C VAL A 91 -24.84 16.27 -2.64
N GLY A 92 -25.52 15.78 -3.66
CA GLY A 92 -26.87 16.23 -4.01
C GLY A 92 -26.95 17.43 -4.93
N GLY A 93 -25.82 18.05 -5.32
CA GLY A 93 -25.80 19.23 -6.17
C GLY A 93 -24.46 19.45 -6.83
N LEU A 94 -24.41 20.30 -7.86
CA LEU A 94 -23.15 20.64 -8.54
C LEU A 94 -22.24 21.46 -7.62
N LEU A 95 -20.95 21.17 -7.68
CA LEU A 95 -19.93 21.87 -6.91
C LEU A 95 -19.14 22.84 -7.80
N GLN A 96 -18.76 23.95 -7.20
CA GLN A 96 -17.75 24.86 -7.74
C GLN A 96 -16.34 24.37 -7.33
N PRO A 97 -15.27 24.79 -8.02
CA PRO A 97 -13.92 24.61 -7.53
C PRO A 97 -13.79 25.12 -6.09
N GLY A 98 -13.31 24.23 -5.17
CA GLY A 98 -13.24 24.53 -3.75
C GLY A 98 -14.40 23.96 -2.93
N GLY A 99 -15.33 23.20 -3.53
CA GLY A 99 -16.34 22.39 -2.84
C GLY A 99 -17.60 23.14 -2.38
N ALA A 100 -17.80 24.40 -2.77
CA ALA A 100 -19.04 25.12 -2.55
C ALA A 100 -20.09 24.70 -3.58
N TYR A 101 -21.37 24.69 -3.19
CA TYR A 101 -22.45 24.42 -4.14
C TYR A 101 -22.56 25.54 -5.20
N LEU A 102 -22.84 25.14 -6.44
CA LEU A 102 -23.04 26.08 -7.55
C LEU A 102 -24.35 26.88 -7.37
N ASP A 103 -25.41 26.23 -6.97
CA ASP A 103 -26.73 26.80 -6.71
C ASP A 103 -27.50 25.98 -5.66
N ASP A 104 -28.78 26.28 -5.45
CA ASP A 104 -29.64 25.63 -4.46
C ASP A 104 -30.38 24.39 -4.97
N LYS A 105 -30.22 24.02 -6.25
CA LYS A 105 -30.87 22.83 -6.80
C LYS A 105 -30.23 21.56 -6.24
N ARG A 106 -31.06 20.67 -5.68
CA ARG A 106 -30.64 19.44 -5.05
C ARG A 106 -31.25 18.21 -5.70
N SER A 107 -30.48 17.12 -5.70
CA SER A 107 -30.99 15.79 -6.03
C SER A 107 -31.92 15.30 -4.91
N PRO A 108 -33.00 14.58 -5.23
CA PRO A 108 -33.83 13.96 -4.20
C PRO A 108 -33.14 12.76 -3.53
N PHE A 109 -32.08 12.19 -4.14
CA PHE A 109 -31.39 11.01 -3.63
C PHE A 109 -29.88 11.22 -3.66
N TYR A 110 -29.24 11.32 -2.50
CA TYR A 110 -27.79 11.49 -2.38
C TYR A 110 -27.27 11.03 -1.00
N ILE A 111 -25.96 10.70 -0.92
CA ILE A 111 -25.34 10.12 0.27
C ILE A 111 -25.42 11.05 1.48
N LEU A 112 -25.12 12.35 1.30
CA LEU A 112 -25.09 13.32 2.40
C LEU A 112 -26.46 13.77 2.87
N GLN A 113 -27.53 13.22 2.31
CA GLN A 113 -28.90 13.59 2.68
C GLN A 113 -29.16 13.40 4.18
N PRO A 114 -29.81 14.35 4.86
CA PRO A 114 -30.24 14.18 6.23
C PRO A 114 -31.11 12.93 6.40
N ALA A 115 -30.96 12.26 7.53
CA ALA A 115 -31.81 11.11 7.84
C ALA A 115 -33.27 11.56 8.08
N GLY A 116 -34.24 10.74 7.65
CA GLY A 116 -35.68 11.03 7.80
C GLY A 116 -36.25 11.80 6.62
N GLY A 117 -37.41 12.40 6.83
CA GLY A 117 -38.12 13.14 5.79
C GLY A 117 -38.88 12.25 4.82
N GLU A 118 -38.96 12.66 3.54
CA GLU A 118 -39.71 11.97 2.48
C GLU A 118 -39.18 10.59 2.12
N LEU A 119 -37.93 10.26 2.50
CA LEU A 119 -37.30 8.94 2.23
C LEU A 119 -37.80 7.84 3.18
N GLY A 120 -38.48 8.18 4.28
CA GLY A 120 -38.86 7.20 5.29
C GLY A 120 -37.65 6.48 5.89
N ASP A 121 -37.72 5.13 5.96
CA ASP A 121 -36.66 4.29 6.49
C ASP A 121 -35.59 3.91 5.46
N TRP A 122 -35.64 4.44 4.23
CA TRP A 122 -34.65 4.14 3.22
C TRP A 122 -33.26 4.69 3.62
N PRO A 123 -32.21 3.82 3.66
CA PRO A 123 -30.90 4.25 4.11
C PRO A 123 -30.11 4.90 2.95
N PRO A 124 -29.92 6.24 2.93
CA PRO A 124 -29.32 6.93 1.78
C PRO A 124 -27.92 6.41 1.44
N VAL A 125 -27.04 6.22 2.42
CA VAL A 125 -25.67 5.75 2.20
C VAL A 125 -25.67 4.38 1.51
N LYS A 126 -26.33 3.40 2.12
CA LYS A 126 -26.40 2.04 1.59
C LYS A 126 -27.10 1.98 0.23
N GLY A 127 -28.24 2.64 0.12
CA GLY A 127 -29.07 2.64 -1.10
C GLY A 127 -28.34 3.26 -2.30
N ILE A 128 -27.61 4.38 -2.10
CA ILE A 128 -26.83 5.00 -3.17
C ILE A 128 -25.60 4.18 -3.50
N VAL A 129 -24.89 3.59 -2.53
CA VAL A 129 -23.73 2.71 -2.79
C VAL A 129 -24.15 1.49 -3.61
N GLU A 130 -25.23 0.80 -3.25
CA GLU A 130 -25.75 -0.34 -4.03
C GLU A 130 -26.20 0.10 -5.43
N THR A 131 -26.78 1.29 -5.55
CA THR A 131 -27.15 1.88 -6.85
C THR A 131 -25.92 2.13 -7.69
N LEU A 132 -24.90 2.79 -7.15
CA LEU A 132 -23.63 3.05 -7.85
C LEU A 132 -22.95 1.76 -8.28
N GLN A 133 -22.96 0.74 -7.45
CA GLN A 133 -22.39 -0.57 -7.78
C GLN A 133 -23.03 -1.13 -9.05
N ARG A 134 -24.36 -1.13 -9.14
CA ARG A 134 -25.08 -1.66 -10.30
C ARG A 134 -24.94 -0.79 -11.54
N VAL A 135 -24.93 0.53 -11.38
CA VAL A 135 -24.73 1.48 -12.48
C VAL A 135 -23.31 1.35 -13.04
N ILE A 136 -22.28 1.21 -12.19
CA ILE A 136 -20.89 1.02 -12.62
C ILE A 136 -20.70 -0.36 -13.26
N GLN A 137 -21.35 -1.41 -12.77
CA GLN A 137 -21.35 -2.72 -13.43
C GLN A 137 -21.89 -2.63 -14.85
N ARG A 138 -22.91 -1.81 -15.08
CA ARG A 138 -23.50 -1.56 -16.41
C ARG A 138 -22.62 -0.64 -17.28
N TYR A 139 -22.03 0.40 -16.67
CA TYR A 139 -21.26 1.45 -17.32
C TYR A 139 -19.83 1.46 -16.74
N ARG A 140 -19.05 0.41 -17.02
CA ARG A 140 -17.71 0.20 -16.42
C ARG A 140 -16.74 1.36 -16.60
N TYR A 141 -16.92 2.16 -17.64
CA TYR A 141 -16.11 3.35 -17.87
C TYR A 141 -16.25 4.44 -16.77
N LEU A 142 -17.29 4.36 -15.93
CA LEU A 142 -17.50 5.27 -14.82
C LEU A 142 -16.58 4.99 -13.62
N GLN A 143 -16.03 3.79 -13.50
CA GLN A 143 -15.17 3.43 -12.39
C GLN A 143 -13.93 4.32 -12.32
N ARG A 144 -13.23 4.50 -13.43
CA ARG A 144 -11.99 5.27 -13.47
C ARG A 144 -12.18 6.76 -13.09
N PRO A 145 -13.14 7.51 -13.63
CA PRO A 145 -13.44 8.86 -13.18
C PRO A 145 -13.80 8.95 -11.68
N LEU A 146 -14.54 7.93 -11.16
CA LEU A 146 -14.85 7.87 -9.73
C LEU A 146 -13.58 7.78 -8.88
N GLU A 147 -12.68 6.85 -9.22
CA GLU A 147 -11.47 6.55 -8.44
C GLU A 147 -10.39 7.63 -8.57
N GLU A 148 -10.15 8.12 -9.77
CA GLU A 148 -8.96 8.94 -10.09
C GLU A 148 -9.22 10.44 -10.09
N SER A 149 -10.48 10.88 -10.22
CA SER A 149 -10.86 12.30 -10.26
C SER A 149 -11.80 12.66 -9.11
N PHE A 150 -13.03 12.17 -9.14
CA PHE A 150 -14.08 12.64 -8.25
C PHE A 150 -13.80 12.40 -6.75
N LEU A 151 -13.46 11.16 -6.34
CA LEU A 151 -13.23 10.87 -4.92
C LEU A 151 -12.01 11.61 -4.34
N PRO A 152 -10.86 11.75 -5.05
CA PRO A 152 -9.73 12.57 -4.59
C PRO A 152 -10.09 14.05 -4.39
N ASP A 153 -10.91 14.62 -5.26
CA ASP A 153 -11.35 16.01 -5.15
C ASP A 153 -12.36 16.18 -4.01
N LEU A 154 -13.34 15.27 -3.91
CA LEU A 154 -14.32 15.28 -2.82
C LEU A 154 -13.65 15.20 -1.45
N LEU A 155 -12.64 14.32 -1.28
CA LEU A 155 -11.88 14.23 -0.03
C LEU A 155 -10.98 15.46 0.20
N GLY A 156 -10.60 16.17 -0.84
CA GLY A 156 -9.96 17.48 -0.72
C GLY A 156 -10.86 18.55 -0.09
N TYR A 157 -12.19 18.37 -0.14
CA TYR A 157 -13.17 19.32 0.38
C TYR A 157 -13.75 18.92 1.75
N LEU A 158 -13.19 17.95 2.44
CA LEU A 158 -13.73 17.42 3.71
C LEU A 158 -14.02 18.49 4.78
N ALA A 159 -13.22 19.55 4.84
CA ALA A 159 -13.44 20.67 5.76
C ALA A 159 -14.74 21.46 5.50
N LYS A 160 -15.38 21.30 4.33
CA LYS A 160 -16.66 21.95 3.99
C LYS A 160 -17.88 21.19 4.53
N TRP A 161 -17.70 19.93 4.90
CA TRP A 161 -18.77 19.06 5.36
C TRP A 161 -18.79 18.99 6.88
N ASP A 162 -19.99 18.91 7.46
CA ASP A 162 -20.14 18.71 8.90
C ASP A 162 -19.72 17.28 9.34
N ALA A 163 -19.74 17.02 10.65
CA ALA A 163 -19.27 15.74 11.19
C ALA A 163 -20.14 14.54 10.76
N ASP A 164 -21.46 14.72 10.62
CA ASP A 164 -22.39 13.69 10.16
C ASP A 164 -22.16 13.38 8.66
N GLN A 165 -22.03 14.43 7.86
CA GLN A 165 -21.73 14.31 6.43
C GLN A 165 -20.39 13.60 6.18
N ARG A 166 -19.35 13.96 6.93
CA ARG A 166 -18.05 13.27 6.86
C ARG A 166 -18.16 11.80 7.25
N ALA A 167 -18.99 11.48 8.26
CA ALA A 167 -19.22 10.09 8.66
C ALA A 167 -19.91 9.29 7.55
N LYS A 168 -20.93 9.86 6.91
CA LYS A 168 -21.62 9.24 5.76
C LYS A 168 -20.69 9.03 4.57
N LEU A 169 -19.82 9.99 4.28
CA LEU A 169 -18.80 9.83 3.23
C LEU A 169 -17.82 8.72 3.55
N ALA A 170 -17.34 8.64 4.80
CA ALA A 170 -16.41 7.58 5.21
C ALA A 170 -17.05 6.18 5.09
N GLU A 171 -18.32 6.06 5.50
CA GLU A 171 -19.10 4.83 5.34
C GLU A 171 -19.27 4.47 3.85
N ALA A 172 -19.72 5.41 3.04
CA ALA A 172 -19.93 5.19 1.62
C ALA A 172 -18.66 4.76 0.90
N ILE A 173 -17.53 5.43 1.15
CA ILE A 173 -16.26 5.12 0.52
C ILE A 173 -15.73 3.76 1.01
N ALA A 174 -15.86 3.43 2.30
CA ALA A 174 -15.51 2.11 2.81
C ALA A 174 -16.31 1.00 2.13
N MET A 175 -17.62 1.18 1.98
CA MET A 175 -18.48 0.23 1.27
C MET A 175 -18.10 0.10 -0.20
N LEU A 176 -17.87 1.20 -0.92
CA LEU A 176 -17.46 1.17 -2.33
C LEU A 176 -16.14 0.43 -2.52
N VAL A 177 -15.16 0.66 -1.63
CA VAL A 177 -13.86 -0.04 -1.68
C VAL A 177 -14.02 -1.54 -1.46
N ILE A 178 -14.89 -1.94 -0.52
CA ILE A 178 -15.15 -3.35 -0.23
C ILE A 178 -15.91 -4.02 -1.38
N GLU A 179 -16.98 -3.40 -1.87
CA GLU A 179 -17.94 -4.02 -2.78
C GLU A 179 -17.54 -3.92 -4.26
N LEU A 180 -16.99 -2.79 -4.68
CA LEU A 180 -16.49 -2.59 -6.04
C LEU A 180 -15.00 -2.97 -6.20
N GLN A 181 -14.31 -3.30 -5.10
CA GLN A 181 -12.88 -3.58 -5.08
C GLN A 181 -12.04 -2.47 -5.74
N ILE A 182 -12.53 -1.23 -5.67
CA ILE A 182 -11.82 -0.08 -6.19
C ILE A 182 -10.55 0.18 -5.37
N ALA A 183 -9.51 0.66 -6.04
CA ALA A 183 -8.32 1.11 -5.33
C ALA A 183 -8.62 2.43 -4.62
N PRO A 184 -8.47 2.52 -3.29
CA PRO A 184 -8.84 3.72 -2.54
C PRO A 184 -7.78 4.82 -2.67
N LYS A 185 -7.34 5.14 -3.90
CA LYS A 185 -6.33 6.16 -4.20
C LYS A 185 -6.69 7.52 -3.61
N ALA A 186 -7.99 7.79 -3.50
CA ALA A 186 -8.51 9.00 -2.88
C ALA A 186 -8.03 9.23 -1.45
N LEU A 187 -7.70 8.17 -0.69
CA LEU A 187 -7.21 8.31 0.68
C LEU A 187 -5.90 9.10 0.78
N THR A 188 -5.11 9.20 -0.29
CA THR A 188 -3.92 10.05 -0.32
C THR A 188 -4.27 11.54 -0.18
N SER A 189 -5.48 11.95 -0.56
CA SER A 189 -5.96 13.33 -0.38
C SER A 189 -6.11 13.74 1.09
N LEU A 190 -6.24 12.75 2.01
CA LEU A 190 -6.31 13.00 3.45
C LEU A 190 -5.00 13.56 4.02
N ALA A 191 -3.88 13.34 3.35
CA ALA A 191 -2.56 13.86 3.74
C ALA A 191 -2.28 15.29 3.22
N LYS A 192 -3.22 15.92 2.51
CA LYS A 192 -3.08 17.32 2.05
C LYS A 192 -3.11 18.26 3.26
N ASP A 193 -2.23 19.26 3.30
CA ASP A 193 -2.04 20.16 4.46
C ASP A 193 -3.35 20.78 4.99
N HIS A 194 -4.23 21.25 4.09
CA HIS A 194 -5.50 21.86 4.47
C HIS A 194 -6.52 20.85 5.05
N VAL A 195 -6.38 19.54 4.78
CA VAL A 195 -7.22 18.49 5.34
C VAL A 195 -6.67 18.00 6.69
N VAL A 196 -5.35 17.99 6.82
CA VAL A 196 -4.64 17.56 8.04
C VAL A 196 -4.76 18.58 9.17
N LYS A 197 -4.75 19.88 8.85
CA LYS A 197 -4.66 20.99 9.81
C LYS A 197 -5.65 20.92 10.96
N ASP A 198 -6.93 20.63 10.67
CA ASP A 198 -8.01 20.60 11.64
C ASP A 198 -8.42 19.17 12.06
N GLN A 199 -7.52 18.20 11.89
CA GLN A 199 -7.70 16.75 12.15
C GLN A 199 -8.86 16.11 11.35
N VAL A 200 -9.43 16.82 10.39
CA VAL A 200 -10.59 16.37 9.62
C VAL A 200 -10.27 15.09 8.84
N GLY A 201 -9.05 15.01 8.28
CA GLY A 201 -8.57 13.81 7.59
C GLY A 201 -8.42 12.62 8.53
N LEU A 202 -7.92 12.84 9.75
CA LEU A 202 -7.74 11.79 10.76
C LEU A 202 -9.10 11.26 11.25
N ASP A 203 -10.05 12.16 11.53
CA ASP A 203 -11.40 11.76 11.91
C ASP A 203 -12.09 10.94 10.82
N PHE A 204 -11.94 11.35 9.57
CA PHE A 204 -12.45 10.61 8.42
C PHE A 204 -11.82 9.23 8.31
N LEU A 205 -10.48 9.14 8.36
CA LEU A 205 -9.74 7.88 8.26
C LEU A 205 -10.11 6.92 9.39
N THR A 206 -10.29 7.43 10.61
CA THR A 206 -10.72 6.65 11.78
C THR A 206 -12.10 6.03 11.55
N LYS A 207 -13.06 6.81 11.03
CA LYS A 207 -14.41 6.31 10.70
C LYS A 207 -14.36 5.30 9.55
N PHE A 208 -13.56 5.56 8.52
CA PHE A 208 -13.34 4.63 7.43
C PHE A 208 -12.80 3.28 7.95
N PHE A 209 -11.77 3.29 8.81
CA PHE A 209 -11.23 2.07 9.41
C PHE A 209 -12.27 1.32 10.24
N ARG A 210 -13.07 2.03 11.04
CA ARG A 210 -14.13 1.42 11.86
C ARG A 210 -15.16 0.69 11.01
N VAL A 211 -15.67 1.32 9.97
CA VAL A 211 -16.64 0.71 9.05
C VAL A 211 -16.02 -0.46 8.29
N TYR A 212 -14.77 -0.30 7.86
CA TYR A 212 -14.06 -1.32 7.10
C TYR A 212 -13.83 -2.57 7.96
N LEU A 213 -13.30 -2.41 9.18
CA LEU A 213 -12.98 -3.50 10.09
C LEU A 213 -14.22 -4.18 10.69
N ALA A 214 -15.38 -3.54 10.65
CA ALA A 214 -16.66 -4.20 10.97
C ALA A 214 -17.07 -5.24 9.91
N ARG A 215 -16.48 -5.22 8.72
CA ARG A 215 -16.84 -6.07 7.57
C ARG A 215 -15.69 -6.93 7.05
N GLN A 216 -14.45 -6.52 7.27
CA GLN A 216 -13.24 -7.14 6.72
C GLN A 216 -12.15 -7.27 7.78
N SER A 217 -11.17 -8.17 7.55
CA SER A 217 -10.03 -8.34 8.44
C SER A 217 -9.03 -7.20 8.34
N ILE A 218 -8.16 -7.10 9.35
CA ILE A 218 -7.03 -6.15 9.35
C ILE A 218 -6.04 -6.41 8.20
N ASP A 219 -5.82 -7.67 7.82
CA ASP A 219 -4.93 -8.01 6.70
C ASP A 219 -5.50 -7.54 5.36
N HIS A 220 -6.83 -7.64 5.19
CA HIS A 220 -7.50 -7.13 4.01
C HIS A 220 -7.44 -5.60 3.96
N LEU A 221 -7.63 -4.92 5.10
CA LEU A 221 -7.44 -3.46 5.21
C LEU A 221 -5.99 -3.07 4.88
N ALA A 222 -5.01 -3.77 5.44
CA ALA A 222 -3.59 -3.54 5.18
C ALA A 222 -3.23 -3.62 3.69
N ALA A 223 -3.73 -4.66 3.00
CA ALA A 223 -3.57 -4.80 1.55
C ALA A 223 -4.24 -3.65 0.78
N THR A 224 -5.38 -3.18 1.26
CA THR A 224 -6.14 -2.08 0.67
C THR A 224 -5.42 -0.75 0.85
N ILE A 225 -4.90 -0.44 2.04
CA ILE A 225 -4.10 0.77 2.30
C ILE A 225 -2.82 0.77 1.44
N ARG A 226 -2.13 -0.36 1.30
CA ARG A 226 -1.00 -0.47 0.37
C ARG A 226 -1.37 -0.09 -1.06
N ARG A 227 -2.52 -0.56 -1.56
CA ARG A 227 -3.02 -0.22 -2.90
C ARG A 227 -3.44 1.24 -3.05
N SER A 228 -3.79 1.91 -1.96
CA SER A 228 -4.18 3.33 -2.00
C SER A 228 -3.03 4.26 -2.35
N GLY A 229 -1.79 3.87 -2.04
CA GLY A 229 -0.62 4.73 -2.13
C GLY A 229 -0.40 5.61 -0.89
N LEU A 230 -1.25 5.51 0.13
CA LEU A 230 -1.02 6.10 1.46
C LEU A 230 0.02 5.24 2.19
N ARG A 231 1.30 5.56 2.00
CA ARG A 231 2.42 4.74 2.52
C ARG A 231 2.49 4.74 4.03
N ASP A 232 2.27 5.92 4.64
CA ASP A 232 2.33 6.09 6.08
C ASP A 232 1.09 6.84 6.55
N ILE A 233 0.30 6.22 7.43
CA ILE A 233 -0.90 6.83 8.02
C ILE A 233 -0.59 8.00 8.95
N LEU A 234 0.65 8.12 9.46
CA LEU A 234 1.08 9.29 10.23
C LEU A 234 1.03 10.57 9.41
N THR A 235 1.12 10.49 8.07
CA THR A 235 1.00 11.68 7.21
C THR A 235 -0.37 12.36 7.30
N VAL A 236 -1.39 11.64 7.77
CA VAL A 236 -2.75 12.17 8.00
C VAL A 236 -2.87 12.88 9.36
N PHE A 237 -1.87 12.71 10.25
CA PHE A 237 -1.83 13.41 11.53
C PHE A 237 -1.29 14.83 11.37
N PRO A 238 -1.83 15.82 12.12
CA PRO A 238 -1.23 17.14 12.20
C PRO A 238 0.26 17.09 12.58
N VAL A 239 1.05 18.00 12.03
CA VAL A 239 2.51 17.98 12.18
C VAL A 239 2.96 17.93 13.65
N GLN A 240 2.22 18.61 14.56
CA GLN A 240 2.53 18.70 15.98
C GLN A 240 2.35 17.39 16.75
N ILE A 241 1.55 16.45 16.22
CA ILE A 241 1.22 15.16 16.83
C ILE A 241 1.50 14.00 15.88
N ARG A 242 2.40 14.20 14.92
CA ARG A 242 2.78 13.22 13.89
C ARG A 242 3.87 12.29 14.40
N ASP A 243 3.55 11.53 15.43
CA ASP A 243 4.46 10.54 16.02
C ASP A 243 3.70 9.28 16.45
N ARG A 244 4.47 8.26 16.79
CA ARG A 244 3.94 6.95 17.18
C ARG A 244 3.12 6.98 18.46
N ALA A 245 3.51 7.77 19.45
CA ALA A 245 2.83 7.83 20.74
C ALA A 245 1.41 8.39 20.58
N HIS A 246 1.26 9.44 19.78
CA HIS A 246 -0.04 10.04 19.48
C HIS A 246 -0.91 9.09 18.61
N LEU A 247 -0.32 8.35 17.66
CA LEU A 247 -1.05 7.33 16.89
C LEU A 247 -1.62 6.26 17.82
N ASP A 248 -0.78 5.69 18.69
CA ASP A 248 -1.18 4.66 19.62
C ASP A 248 -2.28 5.16 20.59
N ALA A 249 -2.13 6.38 21.13
CA ALA A 249 -3.10 7.02 22.01
C ALA A 249 -4.45 7.24 21.29
N HIS A 250 -4.41 7.75 20.05
CA HIS A 250 -5.60 8.00 19.23
C HIS A 250 -6.39 6.71 18.96
N PHE A 251 -5.74 5.70 18.36
CA PHE A 251 -6.45 4.46 18.01
C PHE A 251 -6.84 3.61 19.22
N LYS A 252 -6.11 3.73 20.34
CA LYS A 252 -6.52 3.13 21.62
C LYS A 252 -7.82 3.79 22.14
N LYS A 253 -7.90 5.12 22.13
CA LYS A 253 -9.08 5.89 22.51
C LYS A 253 -10.27 5.56 21.62
N GLU A 254 -10.04 5.38 20.33
CA GLU A 254 -11.08 5.07 19.34
C GLU A 254 -11.51 3.59 19.33
N GLY A 255 -10.88 2.73 20.18
CA GLY A 255 -11.21 1.30 20.26
C GLY A 255 -10.79 0.49 19.05
N LEU A 256 -9.69 0.87 18.41
CA LEU A 256 -9.11 0.22 17.21
C LEU A 256 -7.67 -0.29 17.49
N PRO A 257 -7.43 -1.12 18.53
CA PRO A 257 -6.08 -1.57 18.88
C PRO A 257 -5.41 -2.36 17.74
N GLN A 258 -6.18 -3.04 16.90
CA GLN A 258 -5.65 -3.79 15.75
C GLN A 258 -4.92 -2.90 14.73
N ILE A 259 -5.23 -1.61 14.68
CA ILE A 259 -4.50 -0.65 13.83
C ILE A 259 -3.11 -0.39 14.42
N ILE A 260 -3.00 -0.31 15.75
CA ILE A 260 -1.73 -0.12 16.46
C ILE A 260 -0.81 -1.31 16.18
N ASP A 261 -1.33 -2.53 16.36
CA ASP A 261 -0.58 -3.77 16.12
C ASP A 261 -0.15 -3.91 14.65
N TRP A 262 -1.06 -3.58 13.73
CA TRP A 262 -0.75 -3.57 12.30
C TRP A 262 0.35 -2.56 11.97
N TYR A 263 0.24 -1.34 12.44
CA TYR A 263 1.22 -0.28 12.18
C TYR A 263 2.61 -0.66 12.75
N ALA A 264 2.64 -1.27 13.94
CA ALA A 264 3.88 -1.81 14.52
C ALA A 264 4.55 -2.85 13.62
N LYS A 265 3.75 -3.80 13.10
CA LYS A 265 4.26 -4.84 12.19
C LYS A 265 4.78 -4.25 10.87
N VAL A 266 4.10 -3.24 10.32
CA VAL A 266 4.55 -2.55 9.10
C VAL A 266 5.88 -1.85 9.34
N ALA A 267 5.99 -1.10 10.45
CA ALA A 267 7.22 -0.40 10.80
C ALA A 267 8.40 -1.38 11.01
N LEU A 268 8.17 -2.50 11.70
CA LEU A 268 9.19 -3.54 11.86
C LEU A 268 9.58 -4.19 10.51
N SER A 269 8.63 -4.41 9.62
CA SER A 269 8.92 -4.94 8.28
C SER A 269 9.77 -3.99 7.44
N GLU A 270 9.55 -2.69 7.53
CA GLU A 270 10.37 -1.68 6.86
C GLU A 270 11.80 -1.65 7.41
N ILE A 271 11.95 -1.67 8.74
CA ILE A 271 13.27 -1.73 9.40
C ILE A 271 14.01 -3.01 8.97
N LYS A 272 13.32 -4.16 8.94
CA LYS A 272 13.88 -5.43 8.47
C LYS A 272 14.46 -5.32 7.05
N GLU A 273 13.65 -4.87 6.09
CA GLU A 273 14.08 -4.75 4.68
C GLU A 273 15.23 -3.75 4.52
N GLU A 274 15.20 -2.65 5.25
CA GLU A 274 16.27 -1.65 5.26
C GLU A 274 17.56 -2.22 5.84
N THR A 275 17.49 -2.89 7.00
CA THR A 275 18.65 -3.53 7.65
C THR A 275 19.29 -4.57 6.73
N ILE A 276 18.49 -5.50 6.20
CA ILE A 276 18.99 -6.55 5.27
C ILE A 276 19.65 -5.91 4.05
N SER A 277 19.05 -4.87 3.49
CA SER A 277 19.58 -4.21 2.29
C SER A 277 20.82 -3.38 2.58
N ALA A 278 20.87 -2.68 3.71
CA ALA A 278 22.03 -1.90 4.14
C ALA A 278 23.24 -2.81 4.41
N VAL A 279 23.06 -3.87 5.21
CA VAL A 279 24.12 -4.85 5.51
C VAL A 279 24.64 -5.49 4.23
N SER A 280 23.74 -5.95 3.35
CA SER A 280 24.14 -6.56 2.08
C SER A 280 24.91 -5.59 1.18
N ARG A 281 24.49 -4.33 1.10
CA ARG A 281 25.19 -3.30 0.32
C ARG A 281 26.59 -3.01 0.88
N MET A 282 26.70 -2.78 2.20
CA MET A 282 27.97 -2.48 2.85
C MET A 282 29.00 -3.62 2.68
N ILE A 283 28.55 -4.88 2.73
CA ILE A 283 29.40 -6.03 2.46
C ILE A 283 29.90 -6.05 0.99
N ASN A 284 29.03 -5.74 0.04
CA ASN A 284 29.36 -5.68 -1.38
C ASN A 284 30.28 -4.49 -1.72
N ASP A 285 30.15 -3.38 -0.96
CA ASP A 285 31.00 -2.20 -1.09
C ASP A 285 32.33 -2.36 -0.34
N GLU A 286 32.59 -3.56 0.26
CA GLU A 286 33.80 -3.93 1.02
C GLU A 286 34.05 -3.07 2.27
N ASP A 287 32.97 -2.54 2.88
CA ASP A 287 33.05 -1.82 4.13
C ASP A 287 33.61 -2.72 5.25
N SER A 288 34.34 -2.13 6.20
CA SER A 288 34.90 -2.86 7.34
C SER A 288 33.80 -3.32 8.31
N ASN A 289 34.03 -4.40 9.05
CA ASN A 289 33.11 -4.88 10.08
C ASN A 289 32.77 -3.77 11.09
N GLN A 290 33.72 -2.90 11.43
CA GLN A 290 33.50 -1.79 12.34
C GLN A 290 32.49 -0.78 11.78
N GLN A 291 32.60 -0.42 10.49
CA GLN A 291 31.65 0.50 9.84
C GLN A 291 30.22 -0.08 9.80
N ILE A 292 30.10 -1.40 9.54
CA ILE A 292 28.81 -2.09 9.60
C ILE A 292 28.21 -2.03 11.02
N VAL A 293 29.00 -2.30 12.05
CA VAL A 293 28.56 -2.23 13.46
C VAL A 293 28.15 -0.81 13.84
N GLU A 294 28.92 0.21 13.47
CA GLU A 294 28.59 1.61 13.74
C GLU A 294 27.27 2.02 13.08
N HIS A 295 27.07 1.62 11.82
CA HIS A 295 25.81 1.86 11.11
C HIS A 295 24.61 1.21 11.81
N LEU A 296 24.72 -0.07 12.20
CA LEU A 296 23.67 -0.80 12.90
C LEU A 296 23.37 -0.21 14.28
N LYS A 297 24.38 0.22 15.04
CA LYS A 297 24.20 0.90 16.31
C LYS A 297 23.47 2.23 16.17
N ALA A 298 23.80 3.01 15.15
CA ALA A 298 23.11 4.26 14.83
C ALA A 298 21.64 4.01 14.45
N GLN A 299 21.37 3.02 13.59
CA GLN A 299 20.02 2.62 13.22
C GLN A 299 19.20 2.15 14.42
N GLN A 300 19.81 1.34 15.31
CA GLN A 300 19.15 0.83 16.51
C GLN A 300 18.85 1.93 17.54
N ALA A 301 19.68 2.97 17.61
CA ALA A 301 19.43 4.14 18.45
C ALA A 301 18.26 4.99 17.95
N GLU A 302 18.10 5.11 16.64
CA GLU A 302 17.02 5.88 16.00
C GLU A 302 15.70 5.09 15.97
N ARG A 303 15.77 3.82 15.56
CA ARG A 303 14.61 2.94 15.40
C ARG A 303 14.90 1.56 15.99
N PRO A 304 14.64 1.39 17.32
CA PRO A 304 14.96 0.16 18.02
C PRO A 304 14.14 -1.03 17.53
N ALA A 305 14.81 -2.15 17.32
CA ALA A 305 14.22 -3.45 17.02
C ALA A 305 14.58 -4.46 18.11
N PRO A 306 13.77 -5.52 18.32
CA PRO A 306 14.12 -6.60 19.22
C PRO A 306 15.44 -7.27 18.80
N GLU A 307 16.33 -7.57 19.77
CA GLU A 307 17.66 -8.14 19.50
C GLU A 307 17.58 -9.41 18.62
N ALA A 308 16.68 -10.33 18.95
CA ALA A 308 16.52 -11.58 18.19
C ALA A 308 16.15 -11.33 16.72
N ASP A 309 15.29 -10.34 16.47
CA ASP A 309 14.90 -9.96 15.10
C ASP A 309 16.09 -9.30 14.38
N LEU A 310 16.79 -8.39 15.05
CA LEU A 310 17.96 -7.71 14.49
C LEU A 310 19.07 -8.71 14.10
N CYS A 311 19.39 -9.67 14.99
CA CYS A 311 20.36 -10.74 14.69
C CYS A 311 19.96 -11.55 13.46
N GLU A 312 18.69 -11.95 13.35
CA GLU A 312 18.16 -12.62 12.14
C GLU A 312 18.36 -11.75 10.90
N TRP A 313 18.06 -10.45 10.96
CA TRP A 313 18.14 -9.57 9.78
C TRP A 313 19.58 -9.30 9.36
N ILE A 314 20.52 -9.18 10.31
CA ILE A 314 21.96 -9.09 10.01
C ILE A 314 22.40 -10.34 9.26
N PHE A 315 22.09 -11.53 9.77
CA PHE A 315 22.39 -12.79 9.13
C PHE A 315 21.78 -12.90 7.73
N LEU A 316 20.52 -12.52 7.56
CA LEU A 316 19.88 -12.50 6.24
C LEU A 316 20.54 -11.51 5.27
N GLY A 317 21.05 -10.39 5.79
CA GLY A 317 21.86 -9.43 5.04
C GLY A 317 23.16 -10.06 4.53
N TRP A 318 23.85 -10.85 5.37
CA TRP A 318 25.04 -11.62 4.96
C TRP A 318 24.69 -12.60 3.84
N MET A 319 23.65 -13.38 4.03
CA MET A 319 23.23 -14.37 3.03
C MET A 319 22.77 -13.75 1.71
N LYS A 320 22.23 -12.53 1.75
CA LYS A 320 21.88 -11.76 0.55
C LYS A 320 23.12 -11.26 -0.20
N ALA A 321 24.21 -10.97 0.49
CA ALA A 321 25.48 -10.54 -0.10
C ALA A 321 26.38 -11.70 -0.54
N PHE A 322 26.11 -12.93 -0.08
CA PHE A 322 26.96 -14.09 -0.39
C PHE A 322 26.89 -14.46 -1.87
N ASP A 323 28.06 -14.83 -2.44
CA ASP A 323 28.16 -15.30 -3.83
C ASP A 323 27.73 -16.77 -3.95
N TRP A 324 26.51 -16.98 -4.41
CA TRP A 324 25.90 -18.30 -4.61
C TRP A 324 26.32 -19.00 -5.92
N THR A 325 27.23 -18.42 -6.70
CA THR A 325 27.67 -18.96 -7.98
C THR A 325 28.84 -19.98 -7.85
N ALA A 326 29.38 -20.11 -6.64
CA ALA A 326 30.44 -21.06 -6.36
C ALA A 326 30.03 -22.51 -6.65
N ARG A 327 31.05 -23.37 -6.92
CA ARG A 327 30.84 -24.79 -7.16
C ARG A 327 30.21 -25.46 -5.94
N ALA A 328 29.30 -26.39 -6.18
CA ALA A 328 28.54 -27.07 -5.12
C ALA A 328 29.44 -27.82 -4.10
N ASP A 329 30.58 -28.34 -4.54
CA ASP A 329 31.54 -29.03 -3.67
C ASP A 329 32.35 -28.09 -2.73
N GLN A 330 32.34 -26.78 -3.02
CA GLN A 330 33.03 -25.76 -2.23
C GLN A 330 32.07 -24.84 -1.44
N LEU A 331 30.78 -24.93 -1.72
CA LEU A 331 29.77 -23.98 -1.22
C LEU A 331 29.69 -23.97 0.30
N ASP A 332 29.68 -25.17 0.93
CA ASP A 332 29.62 -25.27 2.40
C ASP A 332 30.85 -24.60 3.05
N ALA A 333 32.05 -24.86 2.56
CA ALA A 333 33.29 -24.26 3.09
C ALA A 333 33.31 -22.75 2.86
N ASN A 334 32.86 -22.28 1.69
CA ASN A 334 32.82 -20.85 1.38
C ASN A 334 31.82 -20.10 2.29
N VAL A 335 30.63 -20.66 2.53
CA VAL A 335 29.63 -20.07 3.44
C VAL A 335 30.19 -20.00 4.86
N VAL A 336 30.82 -21.06 5.36
CA VAL A 336 31.40 -21.05 6.71
C VAL A 336 32.51 -20.01 6.84
N ALA A 337 33.41 -19.91 5.86
CA ALA A 337 34.46 -18.89 5.85
C ALA A 337 33.87 -17.46 5.77
N PHE A 338 32.82 -17.28 4.99
CA PHE A 338 32.13 -16.00 4.87
C PHE A 338 31.45 -15.59 6.19
N VAL A 339 30.74 -16.51 6.84
CA VAL A 339 30.12 -16.29 8.17
C VAL A 339 31.18 -15.98 9.20
N ASN A 340 32.30 -16.73 9.24
CA ASN A 340 33.39 -16.48 10.19
C ASN A 340 34.00 -15.07 10.02
N ARG A 341 34.16 -14.60 8.79
CA ARG A 341 34.65 -13.24 8.51
C ARG A 341 33.72 -12.16 9.03
N LEU A 342 32.40 -12.37 8.96
CA LEU A 342 31.36 -11.40 9.32
C LEU A 342 30.87 -11.54 10.78
N ALA A 343 31.24 -12.62 11.46
CA ALA A 343 30.83 -12.88 12.85
C ALA A 343 31.00 -11.66 13.79
N PRO A 344 32.11 -10.87 13.70
CA PRO A 344 32.28 -9.68 14.54
C PRO A 344 31.26 -8.57 14.29
N THR A 345 30.44 -8.65 13.20
CA THR A 345 29.38 -7.69 12.97
C THR A 345 28.08 -8.04 13.70
N LEU A 346 27.93 -9.28 14.15
CA LEU A 346 26.73 -9.80 14.83
C LEU A 346 26.91 -9.83 16.36
N GLU A 347 28.10 -10.19 16.83
CA GLU A 347 28.43 -10.37 18.26
C GLU A 347 27.92 -9.21 19.13
N PRO A 348 28.13 -7.90 18.79
CA PRO A 348 27.69 -6.79 19.65
C PRO A 348 26.16 -6.65 19.82
N PHE A 349 25.37 -7.40 19.07
CA PHE A 349 23.90 -7.34 19.05
C PHE A 349 23.24 -8.62 19.60
N CYS A 350 24.02 -9.62 19.98
CA CYS A 350 23.52 -10.92 20.47
C CYS A 350 23.86 -11.11 21.95
N ASN A 351 23.21 -10.31 22.83
CA ASN A 351 23.56 -10.26 24.25
C ASN A 351 22.60 -11.04 25.16
N GLY A 352 21.56 -11.64 24.64
CA GLY A 352 20.56 -12.33 25.46
C GLY A 352 20.21 -13.71 24.96
N ALA A 353 19.92 -14.64 25.86
CA ALA A 353 19.56 -16.02 25.54
C ALA A 353 18.48 -16.14 24.45
N LYS A 354 17.53 -15.20 24.40
CA LYS A 354 16.50 -15.17 23.36
C LYS A 354 17.06 -14.82 21.99
N ALA A 355 18.05 -13.93 21.92
CA ALA A 355 18.72 -13.56 20.68
C ALA A 355 19.62 -14.71 20.22
N GLU A 356 20.36 -15.34 21.12
CA GLU A 356 21.22 -16.49 20.82
C GLU A 356 20.41 -17.66 20.26
N VAL A 357 19.34 -18.10 20.93
CA VAL A 357 18.44 -19.15 20.41
C VAL A 357 17.73 -18.70 19.12
N GLY A 358 17.43 -17.40 19.01
CA GLY A 358 16.83 -16.78 17.83
C GLY A 358 17.71 -16.92 16.60
N ILE A 359 19.00 -16.59 16.71
CA ILE A 359 19.95 -16.69 15.60
C ILE A 359 20.24 -18.13 15.20
N ILE A 360 20.35 -19.06 16.16
CA ILE A 360 20.49 -20.50 15.85
C ILE A 360 19.29 -20.97 15.02
N ASN A 361 18.08 -20.58 15.42
CA ASN A 361 16.87 -20.90 14.68
C ASN A 361 16.80 -20.25 13.29
N ALA A 362 17.29 -19.02 13.14
CA ALA A 362 17.34 -18.34 11.83
C ALA A 362 18.25 -19.09 10.85
N VAL A 363 19.45 -19.50 11.31
CA VAL A 363 20.39 -20.31 10.52
C VAL A 363 19.80 -21.68 10.20
N GLN A 364 19.16 -22.34 11.19
CA GLN A 364 18.45 -23.62 10.97
C GLN A 364 17.44 -23.54 9.84
N VAL A 365 16.57 -22.54 9.90
CA VAL A 365 15.50 -22.35 8.89
C VAL A 365 16.12 -22.03 7.53
N PHE A 366 17.13 -21.18 7.49
CA PHE A 366 17.82 -20.81 6.25
C PHE A 366 18.49 -22.03 5.58
N CYS A 367 19.25 -22.81 6.34
CA CYS A 367 19.90 -24.03 5.83
C CYS A 367 18.87 -25.11 5.42
N TYR A 368 17.69 -25.13 6.04
CA TYR A 368 16.61 -26.04 5.63
C TYR A 368 15.98 -25.63 4.30
N GLN A 369 15.82 -24.32 4.07
CA GLN A 369 15.27 -23.78 2.82
C GLN A 369 16.22 -23.92 1.63
N ASP A 370 17.52 -23.79 1.86
CA ASP A 370 18.55 -24.02 0.84
C ASP A 370 19.34 -25.29 1.12
N THR A 371 18.91 -26.39 0.50
CA THR A 371 19.51 -27.72 0.70
C THR A 371 20.97 -27.82 0.28
N ARG A 372 21.49 -26.86 -0.49
CA ARG A 372 22.89 -26.81 -0.92
C ARG A 372 23.85 -26.60 0.26
N ILE A 373 23.37 -25.93 1.34
CA ILE A 373 24.15 -25.62 2.54
C ILE A 373 23.62 -26.30 3.78
N LEU A 374 22.79 -27.31 3.62
CA LEU A 374 22.21 -28.06 4.76
C LEU A 374 23.32 -28.62 5.68
N LYS A 375 24.44 -29.05 5.11
CA LYS A 375 25.61 -29.62 5.83
C LYS A 375 26.47 -28.57 6.51
N ALA A 376 26.35 -27.29 6.13
CA ALA A 376 27.13 -26.19 6.72
C ALA A 376 26.63 -25.83 8.12
N PHE A 377 25.39 -26.19 8.50
CA PHE A 377 24.79 -25.78 9.76
C PHE A 377 25.64 -26.06 11.01
N PRO A 378 26.17 -27.28 11.25
CA PRO A 378 26.96 -27.55 12.43
C PRO A 378 28.27 -26.71 12.47
N GLN A 379 28.86 -26.44 11.31
CA GLN A 379 30.07 -25.64 11.22
C GLN A 379 29.78 -24.15 11.49
N ILE A 380 28.65 -23.63 10.99
CA ILE A 380 28.20 -22.26 11.29
C ILE A 380 27.93 -22.13 12.79
N LEU A 381 27.27 -23.10 13.39
CA LEU A 381 27.00 -23.12 14.84
C LEU A 381 28.30 -23.10 15.64
N LYS A 382 29.32 -23.89 15.21
CA LYS A 382 30.65 -23.87 15.82
C LYS A 382 31.37 -22.54 15.65
N VAL A 383 31.20 -21.85 14.50
CA VAL A 383 31.72 -20.48 14.32
C VAL A 383 31.08 -19.53 15.32
N PHE A 384 29.77 -19.58 15.48
CA PHE A 384 29.07 -18.71 16.42
C PHE A 384 29.47 -18.95 17.88
N TYR A 385 29.70 -20.21 18.28
CA TYR A 385 30.24 -20.55 19.57
C TYR A 385 31.65 -19.98 19.76
N ASN A 386 32.55 -20.23 18.82
CA ASN A 386 33.95 -19.78 18.90
C ASN A 386 34.13 -18.26 18.82
N THR A 387 33.11 -17.52 18.40
CA THR A 387 33.12 -16.05 18.28
C THR A 387 32.21 -15.36 19.30
N ASP A 388 31.84 -16.07 20.35
CA ASP A 388 31.01 -15.58 21.47
C ASP A 388 29.63 -15.01 21.07
N ILE A 389 29.12 -15.42 19.89
CA ILE A 389 27.76 -15.02 19.45
C ILE A 389 26.71 -15.87 20.17
N VAL A 390 26.99 -17.14 20.44
CA VAL A 390 26.10 -18.04 21.17
C VAL A 390 26.85 -18.79 22.26
N SER A 391 26.23 -18.91 23.42
CA SER A 391 26.76 -19.66 24.55
C SER A 391 26.47 -21.17 24.42
N ASP A 392 27.20 -21.97 25.17
CA ASP A 392 26.97 -23.40 25.40
C ASP A 392 25.51 -23.66 25.84
N GLN A 393 25.06 -22.90 26.86
CA GLN A 393 23.68 -23.00 27.36
C GLN A 393 22.62 -22.74 26.30
N ALA A 394 22.83 -21.80 25.38
CA ALA A 394 21.91 -21.52 24.29
C ALA A 394 21.86 -22.66 23.26
N ILE A 395 23.02 -23.28 22.96
CA ILE A 395 23.13 -24.42 22.05
C ILE A 395 22.41 -25.65 22.66
N ILE A 396 22.71 -25.96 23.92
CA ILE A 396 22.09 -27.07 24.68
C ILE A 396 20.57 -26.86 24.75
N TYR A 397 20.11 -25.66 25.14
CA TYR A 397 18.69 -25.33 25.20
C TYR A 397 18.01 -25.47 23.82
N TRP A 398 18.64 -24.93 22.75
CA TRP A 398 18.13 -25.07 21.40
C TRP A 398 17.97 -26.54 21.02
N HIS A 399 18.97 -27.37 21.27
CA HIS A 399 18.94 -28.78 20.96
C HIS A 399 17.85 -29.53 21.69
N GLN A 400 17.67 -29.29 22.99
CA GLN A 400 16.70 -30.00 23.85
C GLN A 400 15.26 -29.54 23.55
N LYS A 401 15.00 -28.22 23.45
CA LYS A 401 13.66 -27.63 23.48
C LYS A 401 13.42 -26.55 22.43
N GLY A 402 14.45 -25.79 22.04
CA GLY A 402 14.32 -24.55 21.29
C GLY A 402 14.27 -24.70 19.76
N ALA A 403 14.61 -25.86 19.21
CA ALA A 403 14.73 -26.08 17.77
C ALA A 403 13.38 -25.97 17.04
N LYS A 404 13.38 -25.24 15.93
CA LYS A 404 12.21 -25.07 15.04
C LYS A 404 11.84 -26.38 14.35
N PRO A 405 10.56 -26.55 13.93
CA PRO A 405 10.12 -27.78 13.24
C PRO A 405 10.87 -28.08 11.94
N GLN A 406 11.33 -27.03 11.23
CA GLN A 406 12.00 -27.14 9.94
C GLN A 406 13.31 -27.92 10.06
N GLY A 407 13.33 -29.14 9.52
CA GLY A 407 14.50 -30.02 9.52
C GLY A 407 14.96 -30.49 10.93
N LYS A 408 14.13 -30.34 11.98
CA LYS A 408 14.49 -30.58 13.37
C LYS A 408 15.27 -31.88 13.58
N GLN A 409 14.73 -33.02 13.14
CA GLN A 409 15.38 -34.33 13.34
C GLN A 409 16.77 -34.42 12.71
N HIS A 410 16.93 -33.82 11.52
CA HIS A 410 18.22 -33.81 10.83
C HIS A 410 19.24 -32.97 11.60
N PHE A 411 18.89 -31.74 11.96
CA PHE A 411 19.81 -30.81 12.61
C PHE A 411 20.18 -31.27 14.01
N LEU A 412 19.25 -31.80 14.81
CA LEU A 412 19.58 -32.38 16.12
C LEU A 412 20.56 -33.54 15.99
N LYS A 413 20.36 -34.43 15.00
CA LYS A 413 21.27 -35.56 14.79
C LYS A 413 22.70 -35.14 14.42
N VAL A 414 22.85 -34.14 13.52
CA VAL A 414 24.19 -33.70 13.06
C VAL A 414 24.92 -32.82 14.05
N THR A 415 24.22 -32.27 15.05
CA THR A 415 24.82 -31.45 16.12
C THR A 415 25.00 -32.21 17.43
N GLN A 416 24.56 -33.47 17.52
CA GLN A 416 24.61 -34.24 18.77
C GLN A 416 26.03 -34.26 19.36
N ALA A 417 27.05 -34.58 18.57
CA ALA A 417 28.44 -34.64 19.04
C ALA A 417 28.98 -33.29 19.58
N LEU A 418 28.48 -32.17 19.05
CA LEU A 418 28.82 -30.86 19.61
C LEU A 418 28.15 -30.64 20.96
N VAL A 419 26.91 -31.04 21.09
CA VAL A 419 26.14 -30.89 22.34
C VAL A 419 26.73 -31.77 23.44
N ASP A 420 27.05 -33.05 23.14
CA ASP A 420 27.68 -33.97 24.07
C ASP A 420 28.99 -33.38 24.62
N PHE A 421 29.80 -32.79 23.74
CA PHE A 421 31.05 -32.12 24.14
C PHE A 421 30.81 -30.90 25.06
N LEU A 422 29.79 -30.07 24.77
CA LEU A 422 29.48 -28.90 25.59
C LEU A 422 28.83 -29.25 26.94
N GLU A 423 28.09 -30.35 27.03
CA GLU A 423 27.54 -30.88 28.26
C GLU A 423 28.67 -31.42 29.19
N GLU A 424 29.68 -32.09 28.61
CA GLU A 424 30.86 -32.57 29.34
C GLU A 424 31.70 -31.39 29.90
N GLU A 425 31.95 -30.32 29.12
CA GLU A 425 32.68 -29.13 29.59
C GLU A 425 31.94 -28.40 30.70
N SER A 426 30.61 -28.26 30.60
CA SER A 426 29.78 -27.56 31.62
C SER A 426 29.76 -28.31 32.96
N ASP A 427 29.86 -29.64 32.96
CA ASP A 427 29.90 -30.43 34.19
C ASP A 427 31.27 -30.34 34.87
N GLU A 428 32.38 -30.10 34.12
CA GLU A 428 33.73 -29.92 34.67
C GLU A 428 33.93 -28.53 35.33
N ASP A 429 33.23 -27.50 34.86
CA ASP A 429 33.31 -26.12 35.41
C ASP A 429 32.46 -25.93 36.70
N ASP A 430 31.51 -26.83 36.98
CA ASP A 430 30.66 -26.83 38.17
C ASP A 430 31.23 -27.70 39.35
N GLU A 431 32.34 -28.47 39.15
CA GLU A 431 33.06 -29.20 40.18
C GLU A 431 34.27 -28.37 40.75
#